data_4e7d99b16d5c79ea7a67f9e177b20bbd
#
_entry.id   4e7d99b16d5c79ea7a67f9e177b20bbd
#
_cell.length_a   1.000
_cell.length_b   1.000
_cell.length_c   1.000
_cell.angle_alpha   90.00
_cell.angle_beta   90.00
_cell.angle_gamma   90.00
#
_symmetry.space_group_name_H-M   'P 1'
#
loop_
_entity.id
_entity.type
_entity.pdbx_description
1 polymer ?
#
loop_
_entity_poly.entity_id
_entity_poly.type
_entity_poly.pdbx_seq_one_letter_code
_entity_poly.pdbx_strand_id
1 'polypeptide(L)'
;MPIKRALLIGAVETTRIAFEALMRHPDWRVETLVTLAPGLCERHSDFVDVGRVAREQDCPVILVDNINRDDALAAMDGIDPDLVFVMGWSQICGPRFLARFADRIIGFHPAALPRLRGRAAIPWTILQQEPITASTLFWIDQGTDTGAVLDQHFFHVAPLETAASLYARHMAALALMLDRSLGPLARGEMPRLAQDERCATWAARRTPMDGMIDWQRPAADVARLVRASGHPYPGAFTRMNGMQLHIWSAIPGEGGARHLAQPGQVVARAADGFHVMCGQGTLLSVTEWSGTDKPPRLHVMLGD
;
A
#
# COMPACT_ATOMS: atom_id res chain seq x y z
N MET A 1 -30.11 -14.69 -13.15
CA MET A 1 -29.42 -15.63 -12.24
C MET A 1 -29.75 -15.23 -10.80
N PRO A 2 -29.62 -16.11 -9.79
CA PRO A 2 -29.76 -15.67 -8.42
C PRO A 2 -28.65 -14.67 -8.07
N ILE A 3 -28.98 -13.65 -7.29
CA ILE A 3 -28.01 -12.65 -6.81
C ILE A 3 -26.98 -13.34 -5.94
N LYS A 4 -25.71 -13.14 -6.23
CA LYS A 4 -24.58 -13.67 -5.49
C LYS A 4 -24.33 -12.87 -4.21
N ARG A 5 -23.98 -13.55 -3.15
CA ARG A 5 -23.70 -12.97 -1.83
C ARG A 5 -22.21 -12.86 -1.62
N ALA A 6 -21.76 -11.67 -1.31
CA ALA A 6 -20.36 -11.38 -0.99
C ALA A 6 -20.21 -11.08 0.50
N LEU A 7 -19.21 -11.68 1.15
CA LEU A 7 -18.66 -11.20 2.40
C LEU A 7 -17.44 -10.33 2.07
N LEU A 8 -17.46 -9.05 2.46
CA LEU A 8 -16.35 -8.14 2.22
C LEU A 8 -15.58 -7.88 3.51
N ILE A 9 -14.25 -7.95 3.46
CA ILE A 9 -13.36 -7.77 4.61
C ILE A 9 -12.28 -6.78 4.28
N GLY A 10 -12.14 -5.73 5.10
CA GLY A 10 -11.10 -4.73 4.93
C GLY A 10 -11.38 -3.42 5.67
N ALA A 11 -10.44 -2.48 5.62
CA ALA A 11 -10.50 -1.24 6.39
C ALA A 11 -9.82 -0.04 5.69
N VAL A 12 -9.56 -0.12 4.40
CA VAL A 12 -8.81 0.89 3.65
C VAL A 12 -9.47 1.20 2.30
N GLU A 13 -8.87 2.04 1.49
CA GLU A 13 -9.42 2.50 0.22
C GLU A 13 -9.76 1.36 -0.75
N THR A 14 -8.98 0.28 -0.80
CA THR A 14 -9.29 -0.90 -1.62
C THR A 14 -10.61 -1.57 -1.21
N THR A 15 -10.93 -1.53 0.08
CA THR A 15 -12.20 -2.04 0.62
C THR A 15 -13.38 -1.19 0.14
N ARG A 16 -13.21 0.15 0.17
CA ARG A 16 -14.25 1.08 -0.32
C ARG A 16 -14.53 0.85 -1.81
N ILE A 17 -13.47 0.75 -2.63
CA ILE A 17 -13.59 0.47 -4.06
C ILE A 17 -14.32 -0.85 -4.31
N ALA A 18 -13.97 -1.90 -3.58
CA ALA A 18 -14.62 -3.21 -3.71
C ALA A 18 -16.08 -3.18 -3.25
N PHE A 19 -16.39 -2.49 -2.15
CA PHE A 19 -17.75 -2.29 -1.68
C PHE A 19 -18.62 -1.61 -2.73
N GLU A 20 -18.15 -0.49 -3.27
CA GLU A 20 -18.88 0.26 -4.31
C GLU A 20 -19.04 -0.54 -5.61
N ALA A 21 -18.03 -1.31 -6.02
CA ALA A 21 -18.11 -2.16 -7.21
C ALA A 21 -19.16 -3.27 -7.04
N LEU A 22 -19.15 -3.97 -5.90
CA LEU A 22 -20.10 -5.03 -5.58
C LEU A 22 -21.53 -4.49 -5.46
N MET A 23 -21.74 -3.34 -4.79
CA MET A 23 -23.06 -2.74 -4.62
C MET A 23 -23.65 -2.19 -5.93
N ARG A 24 -22.84 -1.78 -6.88
CA ARG A 24 -23.31 -1.33 -8.22
C ARG A 24 -23.62 -2.49 -9.16
N HIS A 25 -23.01 -3.66 -8.94
CA HIS A 25 -23.15 -4.77 -9.88
C HIS A 25 -24.51 -5.49 -9.69
N PRO A 26 -25.33 -5.65 -10.75
CA PRO A 26 -26.69 -6.17 -10.62
C PRO A 26 -26.77 -7.61 -10.11
N ASP A 27 -25.73 -8.42 -10.30
CA ASP A 27 -25.68 -9.82 -9.92
C ASP A 27 -25.04 -10.04 -8.55
N TRP A 28 -24.62 -8.99 -7.84
CA TRP A 28 -23.97 -9.08 -6.53
C TRP A 28 -24.69 -8.30 -5.44
N ARG A 29 -24.55 -8.78 -4.22
CA ARG A 29 -24.96 -8.09 -3.00
C ARG A 29 -23.89 -8.32 -1.93
N VAL A 30 -23.45 -7.25 -1.26
CA VAL A 30 -22.65 -7.37 -0.03
C VAL A 30 -23.60 -7.77 1.09
N GLU A 31 -23.48 -9.02 1.56
CA GLU A 31 -24.30 -9.55 2.67
C GLU A 31 -23.85 -8.96 4.00
N THR A 32 -22.53 -8.81 4.17
CA THR A 32 -21.92 -8.24 5.38
C THR A 32 -20.57 -7.66 5.06
N LEU A 33 -20.25 -6.52 5.67
CA LEU A 33 -18.90 -5.96 5.74
C LEU A 33 -18.27 -6.29 7.09
N VAL A 34 -17.07 -6.87 7.09
CA VAL A 34 -16.21 -7.02 8.27
C VAL A 34 -15.10 -6.01 8.21
N THR A 35 -14.98 -5.15 9.20
CA THR A 35 -13.99 -4.05 9.20
C THR A 35 -13.43 -3.79 10.60
N LEU A 36 -12.40 -2.94 10.68
CA LEU A 36 -11.84 -2.49 11.96
C LEU A 36 -12.77 -1.49 12.64
N ALA A 37 -12.81 -1.54 13.96
CA ALA A 37 -13.43 -0.47 14.75
C ALA A 37 -12.69 0.86 14.48
N PRO A 38 -13.41 2.01 14.38
CA PRO A 38 -12.78 3.32 14.12
C PRO A 38 -11.66 3.69 15.09
N GLY A 39 -11.73 3.25 16.35
CA GLY A 39 -10.67 3.44 17.35
C GLY A 39 -9.35 2.70 17.05
N LEU A 40 -9.30 1.87 16.02
CA LEU A 40 -8.12 1.14 15.57
C LEU A 40 -7.55 1.69 14.25
N CYS A 41 -7.99 2.88 13.83
CA CYS A 41 -7.59 3.50 12.56
C CYS A 41 -6.07 3.65 12.39
N GLU A 42 -5.34 3.90 13.48
CA GLU A 42 -3.87 4.04 13.48
C GLU A 42 -3.12 2.78 13.02
N ARG A 43 -3.79 1.62 12.93
CA ARG A 43 -3.18 0.38 12.42
C ARG A 43 -2.89 0.42 10.92
N HIS A 44 -3.53 1.35 10.19
CA HIS A 44 -3.39 1.54 8.75
C HIS A 44 -3.12 3.00 8.42
N SER A 45 -2.12 3.27 7.60
CA SER A 45 -1.79 4.62 7.12
C SER A 45 -2.84 5.18 6.15
N ASP A 46 -3.63 4.29 5.54
CA ASP A 46 -4.66 4.59 4.54
C ASP A 46 -6.07 4.14 5.00
N PHE A 47 -6.31 4.15 6.32
CA PHE A 47 -7.61 3.77 6.90
C PHE A 47 -8.76 4.60 6.31
N VAL A 48 -9.85 3.91 5.96
CA VAL A 48 -11.12 4.48 5.54
C VAL A 48 -12.25 3.88 6.38
N ASP A 49 -13.11 4.70 6.97
CA ASP A 49 -14.30 4.21 7.68
C ASP A 49 -15.36 3.71 6.69
N VAL A 50 -15.06 2.55 6.09
CA VAL A 50 -15.99 1.87 5.18
C VAL A 50 -17.24 1.39 5.93
N GLY A 51 -17.12 1.14 7.24
CA GLY A 51 -18.27 0.76 8.07
C GLY A 51 -19.36 1.83 8.11
N ARG A 52 -19.00 3.11 8.11
CA ARG A 52 -19.96 4.20 7.98
C ARG A 52 -20.65 4.17 6.62
N VAL A 53 -19.87 4.06 5.53
CA VAL A 53 -20.42 3.99 4.16
C VAL A 53 -21.37 2.81 3.99
N ALA A 54 -21.03 1.65 4.55
CA ALA A 54 -21.85 0.45 4.48
C ALA A 54 -23.19 0.62 5.21
N ARG A 55 -23.20 1.22 6.41
CA ARG A 55 -24.44 1.49 7.18
C ARG A 55 -25.35 2.48 6.45
N GLU A 56 -24.79 3.48 5.78
CA GLU A 56 -25.57 4.43 4.96
C GLU A 56 -26.30 3.75 3.78
N GLN A 57 -25.89 2.51 3.43
CA GLN A 57 -26.47 1.70 2.37
C GLN A 57 -27.17 0.42 2.93
N ASP A 58 -27.58 0.44 4.20
CA ASP A 58 -28.26 -0.66 4.90
C ASP A 58 -27.50 -2.01 4.84
N CYS A 59 -26.18 -1.98 4.70
CA CYS A 59 -25.34 -3.18 4.72
C CYS A 59 -24.93 -3.49 6.16
N PRO A 60 -25.14 -4.72 6.65
CA PRO A 60 -24.67 -5.17 7.95
C PRO A 60 -23.16 -5.03 8.11
N VAL A 61 -22.71 -4.56 9.29
CA VAL A 61 -21.30 -4.33 9.59
C VAL A 61 -20.91 -5.06 10.86
N ILE A 62 -19.87 -5.89 10.77
CA ILE A 62 -19.21 -6.53 11.90
C ILE A 62 -17.89 -5.81 12.16
N LEU A 63 -17.70 -5.33 13.39
CA LEU A 63 -16.46 -4.70 13.82
C LEU A 63 -15.58 -5.71 14.53
N VAL A 64 -14.34 -5.86 14.06
CA VAL A 64 -13.37 -6.80 14.66
C VAL A 64 -12.01 -6.09 14.82
N ASP A 65 -11.24 -6.54 15.80
CA ASP A 65 -9.84 -6.12 15.95
C ASP A 65 -8.85 -7.16 15.38
N ASN A 66 -9.29 -8.42 15.30
CA ASN A 66 -8.52 -9.51 14.70
C ASN A 66 -9.46 -10.58 14.14
N ILE A 67 -9.38 -10.81 12.82
CA ILE A 67 -10.25 -11.75 12.09
C ILE A 67 -10.09 -13.22 12.53
N ASN A 68 -8.99 -13.57 13.20
CA ASN A 68 -8.67 -14.94 13.60
C ASN A 68 -9.16 -15.30 15.01
N ARG A 69 -9.71 -14.33 15.75
CA ARG A 69 -10.22 -14.56 17.11
C ARG A 69 -11.54 -15.31 17.08
N ASP A 70 -11.81 -16.04 18.17
CA ASP A 70 -13.01 -16.83 18.32
C ASP A 70 -14.28 -15.98 18.26
N ASP A 71 -14.27 -14.80 18.89
CA ASP A 71 -15.39 -13.86 18.84
C ASP A 71 -15.64 -13.31 17.44
N ALA A 72 -14.58 -13.01 16.66
CA ALA A 72 -14.71 -12.58 15.28
C ALA A 72 -15.25 -13.69 14.37
N LEU A 73 -14.78 -14.92 14.56
CA LEU A 73 -15.28 -16.08 13.81
C LEU A 73 -16.74 -16.39 14.16
N ALA A 74 -17.10 -16.33 15.45
CA ALA A 74 -18.47 -16.51 15.92
C ALA A 74 -19.43 -15.42 15.41
N ALA A 75 -18.96 -14.16 15.32
CA ALA A 75 -19.75 -13.06 14.75
C ALA A 75 -20.10 -13.27 13.27
N MET A 76 -19.35 -14.10 12.56
CA MET A 76 -19.61 -14.50 11.18
C MET A 76 -20.44 -15.80 11.08
N ASP A 77 -20.87 -16.41 12.21
CA ASP A 77 -21.69 -17.63 12.17
C ASP A 77 -23.03 -17.37 11.49
N GLY A 78 -23.42 -18.33 10.65
CA GLY A 78 -24.64 -18.21 9.83
C GLY A 78 -24.46 -17.43 8.52
N ILE A 79 -23.30 -16.75 8.30
CA ILE A 79 -22.99 -16.12 7.02
C ILE A 79 -22.41 -17.18 6.09
N ASP A 80 -23.08 -17.42 4.95
CA ASP A 80 -22.63 -18.36 3.92
C ASP A 80 -22.57 -17.65 2.55
N PRO A 81 -21.54 -16.86 2.28
CA PRO A 81 -21.38 -16.10 1.04
C PRO A 81 -21.00 -17.02 -0.12
N ASP A 82 -21.34 -16.63 -1.33
CA ASP A 82 -20.83 -17.29 -2.54
C ASP A 82 -19.30 -17.05 -2.65
N LEU A 83 -18.83 -15.80 -2.39
CA LEU A 83 -17.42 -15.44 -2.34
C LEU A 83 -17.11 -14.49 -1.17
N VAL A 84 -15.88 -14.57 -0.70
CA VAL A 84 -15.30 -13.67 0.30
C VAL A 84 -14.25 -12.80 -0.39
N PHE A 85 -14.36 -11.49 -0.23
CA PHE A 85 -13.40 -10.52 -0.76
C PHE A 85 -12.59 -9.92 0.41
N VAL A 86 -11.30 -10.21 0.46
CA VAL A 86 -10.38 -9.66 1.46
C VAL A 86 -9.56 -8.56 0.79
N MET A 87 -10.01 -7.30 0.97
CA MET A 87 -9.48 -6.15 0.26
C MET A 87 -8.92 -5.12 1.25
N GLY A 88 -7.59 -5.03 1.35
CA GLY A 88 -6.94 -4.10 2.26
C GLY A 88 -7.07 -4.49 3.74
N TRP A 89 -6.81 -5.75 4.02
CA TRP A 89 -6.73 -6.31 5.36
C TRP A 89 -5.29 -6.68 5.69
N SER A 90 -4.72 -6.12 6.75
CA SER A 90 -3.29 -6.26 7.06
C SER A 90 -2.94 -7.53 7.83
N GLN A 91 -3.95 -8.29 8.27
CA GLN A 91 -3.74 -9.52 9.03
C GLN A 91 -3.79 -10.73 8.09
N ILE A 92 -2.97 -11.73 8.40
CA ILE A 92 -3.02 -13.02 7.69
C ILE A 92 -4.32 -13.72 8.06
N CYS A 93 -5.02 -14.26 7.07
CA CYS A 93 -6.16 -15.14 7.27
C CYS A 93 -5.66 -16.47 7.85
N GLY A 94 -6.03 -16.76 9.09
CA GLY A 94 -5.59 -17.95 9.81
C GLY A 94 -6.28 -19.23 9.33
N PRO A 95 -5.76 -20.40 9.72
CA PRO A 95 -6.25 -21.69 9.23
C PRO A 95 -7.76 -21.94 9.46
N ARG A 96 -8.32 -21.48 10.59
CA ARG A 96 -9.76 -21.64 10.88
C ARG A 96 -10.63 -20.79 9.95
N PHE A 97 -10.20 -19.55 9.67
CA PHE A 97 -10.87 -18.68 8.72
C PHE A 97 -10.80 -19.27 7.30
N LEU A 98 -9.60 -19.71 6.90
CA LEU A 98 -9.39 -20.35 5.58
C LEU A 98 -10.22 -21.62 5.40
N ALA A 99 -10.29 -22.48 6.43
CA ALA A 99 -11.09 -23.70 6.38
C ALA A 99 -12.59 -23.42 6.26
N ARG A 100 -13.08 -22.35 6.91
CA ARG A 100 -14.51 -21.97 6.85
C ARG A 100 -14.95 -21.53 5.46
N PHE A 101 -14.10 -20.80 4.74
CA PHE A 101 -14.40 -20.25 3.43
C PHE A 101 -13.53 -20.84 2.33
N ALA A 102 -13.13 -22.11 2.49
CA ALA A 102 -12.20 -22.78 1.59
C ALA A 102 -12.58 -22.57 0.10
N ASP A 103 -11.58 -22.29 -0.71
CA ASP A 103 -11.68 -22.08 -2.16
C ASP A 103 -12.58 -20.91 -2.62
N ARG A 104 -13.04 -20.06 -1.69
CA ARG A 104 -13.96 -18.94 -1.98
C ARG A 104 -13.39 -17.56 -1.62
N ILE A 105 -12.12 -17.45 -1.27
CA ILE A 105 -11.54 -16.21 -0.77
C ILE A 105 -10.69 -15.56 -1.86
N ILE A 106 -11.02 -14.34 -2.24
CA ILE A 106 -10.28 -13.51 -3.19
C ILE A 106 -9.60 -12.38 -2.43
N GLY A 107 -8.29 -12.23 -2.65
CA GLY A 107 -7.46 -11.14 -2.14
C GLY A 107 -7.03 -10.18 -3.24
N PHE A 108 -6.53 -9.01 -2.81
CA PHE A 108 -5.90 -8.03 -3.67
C PHE A 108 -4.47 -7.77 -3.20
N HIS A 109 -3.52 -7.77 -4.15
CA HIS A 109 -2.13 -7.44 -3.89
C HIS A 109 -1.60 -6.43 -4.92
N PRO A 110 -0.99 -5.29 -4.48
CA PRO A 110 -0.50 -4.24 -5.38
C PRO A 110 0.90 -4.55 -5.91
N ALA A 111 1.06 -5.70 -6.54
CA ALA A 111 2.26 -6.13 -7.25
C ALA A 111 1.94 -7.16 -8.34
N ALA A 112 2.89 -7.36 -9.25
CA ALA A 112 2.84 -8.38 -10.29
C ALA A 112 3.18 -9.76 -9.69
N LEU A 113 2.26 -10.38 -8.94
CA LEU A 113 2.50 -11.73 -8.40
C LEU A 113 2.97 -12.70 -9.52
N PRO A 114 3.99 -13.53 -9.22
CA PRO A 114 4.57 -13.86 -7.92
C PRO A 114 5.67 -12.92 -7.40
N ARG A 115 5.93 -11.80 -8.06
CA ARG A 115 6.92 -10.84 -7.58
C ARG A 115 6.36 -10.01 -6.43
N LEU A 116 7.23 -9.67 -5.45
CA LEU A 116 6.93 -8.83 -4.31
C LEU A 116 5.75 -9.33 -3.46
N ARG A 117 5.64 -10.65 -3.25
CA ARG A 117 4.74 -11.21 -2.23
C ARG A 117 5.03 -10.61 -0.87
N GLY A 118 4.05 -10.48 0.01
CA GLY A 118 4.24 -10.00 1.38
C GLY A 118 3.76 -8.58 1.60
N ARG A 119 4.60 -7.69 2.13
CA ARG A 119 4.15 -6.39 2.63
C ARG A 119 4.88 -5.22 1.97
N ALA A 120 4.21 -4.05 1.99
CA ALA A 120 4.79 -2.81 1.47
C ALA A 120 5.23 -2.88 -0.01
N ALA A 121 4.49 -3.60 -0.85
CA ALA A 121 4.84 -3.83 -2.25
C ALA A 121 5.03 -2.50 -3.03
N ILE A 122 4.18 -1.48 -2.80
CA ILE A 122 4.28 -0.18 -3.46
C ILE A 122 5.62 0.53 -3.17
N PRO A 123 6.04 0.74 -1.90
CA PRO A 123 7.37 1.26 -1.62
C PRO A 123 8.50 0.43 -2.23
N TRP A 124 8.41 -0.91 -2.16
CA TRP A 124 9.44 -1.77 -2.72
C TRP A 124 9.51 -1.70 -4.24
N THR A 125 8.39 -1.55 -4.95
CA THR A 125 8.37 -1.32 -6.40
C THR A 125 9.20 -0.10 -6.78
N ILE A 126 9.06 1.02 -6.05
CA ILE A 126 9.82 2.24 -6.29
C ILE A 126 11.31 2.07 -5.91
N LEU A 127 11.58 1.51 -4.73
CA LEU A 127 12.95 1.31 -4.23
C LEU A 127 13.77 0.38 -5.13
N GLN A 128 13.15 -0.67 -5.67
CA GLN A 128 13.78 -1.62 -6.60
C GLN A 128 13.81 -1.11 -8.04
N GLN A 129 13.21 0.07 -8.31
CA GLN A 129 13.14 0.64 -9.66
C GLN A 129 12.51 -0.34 -10.66
N GLU A 130 11.46 -1.06 -10.23
CA GLU A 130 10.75 -1.96 -11.13
C GLU A 130 10.13 -1.15 -12.29
N PRO A 131 10.48 -1.42 -13.54
CA PRO A 131 9.97 -0.64 -14.68
C PRO A 131 8.51 -0.96 -15.00
N ILE A 132 8.03 -2.13 -14.57
CA ILE A 132 6.67 -2.63 -14.77
C ILE A 132 6.20 -3.26 -13.47
N THR A 133 4.95 -3.01 -13.10
CA THR A 133 4.26 -3.70 -12.02
C THR A 133 2.85 -4.12 -12.46
N ALA A 134 2.10 -4.72 -11.55
CA ALA A 134 0.69 -5.01 -11.77
C ALA A 134 -0.10 -4.87 -10.47
N SER A 135 -1.40 -4.72 -10.59
CA SER A 135 -2.34 -5.08 -9.54
C SER A 135 -2.81 -6.52 -9.77
N THR A 136 -2.97 -7.29 -8.72
CA THR A 136 -3.36 -8.71 -8.80
C THR A 136 -4.55 -8.99 -7.90
N LEU A 137 -5.61 -9.56 -8.46
CA LEU A 137 -6.63 -10.33 -7.74
C LEU A 137 -6.20 -11.78 -7.72
N PHE A 138 -6.24 -12.43 -6.56
CA PHE A 138 -5.76 -13.81 -6.41
C PHE A 138 -6.60 -14.56 -5.38
N TRP A 139 -6.60 -15.89 -5.48
CA TRP A 139 -7.25 -16.75 -4.50
C TRP A 139 -6.36 -16.89 -3.27
N ILE A 140 -6.89 -16.57 -2.10
CA ILE A 140 -6.11 -16.69 -0.86
C ILE A 140 -6.02 -18.17 -0.46
N ASP A 141 -4.80 -18.61 -0.20
CA ASP A 141 -4.43 -19.92 0.32
C ASP A 141 -3.71 -19.81 1.67
N GLN A 142 -3.04 -20.88 2.10
CA GLN A 142 -2.30 -20.92 3.37
C GLN A 142 -0.98 -20.15 3.32
N GLY A 143 -0.45 -19.86 2.15
CA GLY A 143 0.79 -19.13 1.98
C GLY A 143 0.56 -17.61 1.96
N THR A 144 1.66 -16.86 2.02
CA THR A 144 1.60 -15.41 1.88
C THR A 144 1.61 -15.05 0.40
N ASP A 145 0.45 -14.63 -0.11
CA ASP A 145 0.22 -14.21 -1.51
C ASP A 145 0.65 -15.27 -2.55
N THR A 146 0.52 -16.56 -2.21
CA THR A 146 0.96 -17.69 -3.03
C THR A 146 -0.14 -18.28 -3.90
N GLY A 147 -1.38 -17.98 -3.60
CA GLY A 147 -2.54 -18.57 -4.27
C GLY A 147 -2.67 -18.21 -5.75
N ALA A 148 -3.47 -18.96 -6.46
CA ALA A 148 -3.63 -18.80 -7.90
C ALA A 148 -4.14 -17.42 -8.28
N VAL A 149 -3.64 -16.84 -9.36
CA VAL A 149 -4.07 -15.56 -9.89
C VAL A 149 -5.47 -15.71 -10.50
N LEU A 150 -6.37 -14.81 -10.10
CA LEU A 150 -7.69 -14.63 -10.71
C LEU A 150 -7.59 -13.67 -11.90
N ASP A 151 -6.95 -12.51 -11.70
CA ASP A 151 -6.80 -11.47 -12.70
C ASP A 151 -5.59 -10.58 -12.39
N GLN A 152 -4.94 -10.05 -13.42
CA GLN A 152 -3.84 -9.09 -13.29
C GLN A 152 -3.99 -7.94 -14.28
N HIS A 153 -3.65 -6.74 -13.81
CA HIS A 153 -3.58 -5.55 -14.64
C HIS A 153 -2.18 -4.94 -14.56
N PHE A 154 -1.40 -5.12 -15.65
CA PHE A 154 -0.03 -4.63 -15.76
C PHE A 154 0.01 -3.16 -16.20
N PHE A 155 1.00 -2.42 -15.68
CA PHE A 155 1.30 -1.05 -16.10
C PHE A 155 2.76 -0.67 -15.85
N HIS A 156 3.25 0.31 -16.62
CA HIS A 156 4.60 0.83 -16.46
C HIS A 156 4.71 1.69 -15.19
N VAL A 157 5.87 1.68 -14.57
CA VAL A 157 6.24 2.55 -13.44
C VAL A 157 7.13 3.66 -13.97
N ALA A 158 6.73 4.92 -13.79
CA ALA A 158 7.53 6.04 -14.26
C ALA A 158 8.84 6.18 -13.45
N PRO A 159 9.94 6.68 -14.05
CA PRO A 159 11.21 6.86 -13.34
C PRO A 159 11.11 7.75 -12.09
N LEU A 160 10.17 8.71 -12.10
CA LEU A 160 9.92 9.62 -10.99
C LEU A 160 8.61 9.30 -10.25
N GLU A 161 8.12 8.09 -10.37
CA GLU A 161 6.92 7.62 -9.67
C GLU A 161 7.04 7.86 -8.16
N THR A 162 5.96 8.32 -7.52
CA THR A 162 5.85 8.49 -6.08
C THR A 162 4.96 7.42 -5.48
N ALA A 163 5.03 7.22 -4.18
CA ALA A 163 4.13 6.31 -3.49
C ALA A 163 2.65 6.70 -3.71
N ALA A 164 2.33 8.00 -3.67
CA ALA A 164 0.98 8.49 -3.87
C ALA A 164 0.46 8.22 -5.30
N SER A 165 1.26 8.53 -6.33
CA SER A 165 0.85 8.31 -7.72
C SER A 165 0.73 6.82 -8.04
N LEU A 166 1.66 5.99 -7.55
CA LEU A 166 1.61 4.54 -7.74
C LEU A 166 0.43 3.92 -7.00
N TYR A 167 0.15 4.36 -5.76
CA TYR A 167 -1.03 3.96 -5.00
C TYR A 167 -2.32 4.26 -5.79
N ALA A 168 -2.48 5.48 -6.29
CA ALA A 168 -3.65 5.86 -7.08
C ALA A 168 -3.84 4.99 -8.33
N ARG A 169 -2.74 4.62 -8.99
CA ARG A 169 -2.77 3.71 -10.17
C ARG A 169 -3.20 2.30 -9.79
N HIS A 170 -2.76 1.78 -8.64
CA HIS A 170 -3.24 0.50 -8.13
C HIS A 170 -4.73 0.54 -7.79
N MET A 171 -5.24 1.65 -7.23
CA MET A 171 -6.67 1.82 -6.96
C MET A 171 -7.50 1.83 -8.25
N ALA A 172 -7.05 2.56 -9.26
CA ALA A 172 -7.70 2.56 -10.58
C ALA A 172 -7.67 1.15 -11.24
N ALA A 173 -6.54 0.45 -11.15
CA ALA A 173 -6.42 -0.91 -11.67
C ALA A 173 -7.34 -1.90 -10.93
N LEU A 174 -7.49 -1.78 -9.60
CA LEU A 174 -8.43 -2.59 -8.84
C LEU A 174 -9.87 -2.38 -9.31
N ALA A 175 -10.29 -1.12 -9.49
CA ALA A 175 -11.64 -0.81 -9.98
C ALA A 175 -11.90 -1.46 -11.36
N LEU A 176 -10.94 -1.35 -12.29
CA LEU A 176 -11.02 -1.98 -13.62
C LEU A 176 -11.08 -3.51 -13.54
N MET A 177 -10.27 -4.14 -12.67
CA MET A 177 -10.28 -5.59 -12.50
C MET A 177 -11.60 -6.08 -11.90
N LEU A 178 -12.15 -5.39 -10.91
CA LEU A 178 -13.45 -5.74 -10.33
C LEU A 178 -14.57 -5.61 -11.38
N ASP A 179 -14.59 -4.51 -12.15
CA ASP A 179 -15.60 -4.29 -13.19
C ASP A 179 -15.63 -5.43 -14.21
N ARG A 180 -14.46 -5.91 -14.67
CA ARG A 180 -14.38 -7.01 -15.65
C ARG A 180 -14.52 -8.41 -15.07
N SER A 181 -14.25 -8.61 -13.74
CA SER A 181 -14.24 -9.92 -13.10
C SER A 181 -15.58 -10.29 -12.45
N LEU A 182 -16.35 -9.31 -11.93
CA LEU A 182 -17.57 -9.60 -11.17
C LEU A 182 -18.65 -10.30 -11.98
N GLY A 183 -18.84 -9.92 -13.26
CA GLY A 183 -19.79 -10.60 -14.14
C GLY A 183 -19.45 -12.07 -14.41
N PRO A 184 -18.24 -12.40 -14.87
CA PRO A 184 -17.76 -13.79 -14.97
C PRO A 184 -17.88 -14.58 -13.67
N LEU A 185 -17.44 -14.01 -12.53
CA LEU A 185 -17.55 -14.66 -11.22
C LEU A 185 -19.02 -14.97 -10.84
N ALA A 186 -19.95 -14.06 -11.15
CA ALA A 186 -21.38 -14.30 -10.92
C ALA A 186 -21.92 -15.50 -11.72
N ARG A 187 -21.36 -15.74 -12.92
CA ARG A 187 -21.69 -16.92 -13.74
C ARG A 187 -20.97 -18.20 -13.34
N GLY A 188 -20.10 -18.15 -12.30
CA GLY A 188 -19.31 -19.29 -11.84
C GLY A 188 -18.01 -19.53 -12.62
N GLU A 189 -17.57 -18.55 -13.42
CA GLU A 189 -16.27 -18.60 -14.07
C GLU A 189 -15.21 -18.18 -13.04
N MET A 190 -14.37 -19.12 -12.62
CA MET A 190 -13.38 -18.92 -11.55
C MET A 190 -11.96 -19.21 -12.05
N PRO A 191 -11.34 -18.31 -12.84
CA PRO A 191 -9.98 -18.52 -13.34
C PRO A 191 -9.00 -18.73 -12.18
N ARG A 192 -8.06 -19.68 -12.35
CA ARG A 192 -7.03 -20.00 -11.38
C ARG A 192 -5.72 -20.26 -12.11
N LEU A 193 -4.97 -19.19 -12.38
CA LEU A 193 -3.66 -19.31 -13.00
C LEU A 193 -2.60 -19.52 -11.90
N ALA A 194 -1.94 -20.66 -11.92
CA ALA A 194 -0.86 -20.95 -10.97
C ALA A 194 0.28 -19.93 -11.11
N GLN A 195 0.81 -19.47 -10.00
CA GLN A 195 1.98 -18.60 -9.98
C GLN A 195 3.25 -19.38 -10.32
N ASP A 196 4.17 -18.79 -11.11
CA ASP A 196 5.47 -19.40 -11.40
C ASP A 196 6.44 -19.12 -10.25
N GLU A 197 6.67 -20.13 -9.40
CA GLU A 197 7.55 -20.04 -8.24
C GLU A 197 8.99 -19.64 -8.58
N ARG A 198 9.45 -19.87 -9.80
CA ARG A 198 10.79 -19.46 -10.25
C ARG A 198 10.96 -17.94 -10.32
N CYS A 199 9.85 -17.23 -10.46
CA CYS A 199 9.79 -15.77 -10.52
C CYS A 199 9.41 -15.13 -9.17
N ALA A 200 9.16 -15.93 -8.13
CA ALA A 200 8.70 -15.43 -6.85
C ALA A 200 9.79 -14.62 -6.11
N THR A 201 9.38 -13.46 -5.60
CA THR A 201 10.19 -12.63 -4.70
C THR A 201 9.33 -12.16 -3.53
N TRP A 202 9.96 -11.82 -2.41
CA TRP A 202 9.27 -11.44 -1.17
C TRP A 202 9.64 -10.04 -0.73
N ALA A 203 8.63 -9.23 -0.44
CA ALA A 203 8.75 -7.88 0.09
C ALA A 203 8.60 -7.90 1.62
N ALA A 204 9.61 -7.46 2.32
CA ALA A 204 9.58 -7.36 3.78
C ALA A 204 8.66 -6.23 4.25
N ARG A 205 8.13 -6.37 5.47
CA ARG A 205 7.40 -5.28 6.13
C ARG A 205 8.32 -4.07 6.28
N ARG A 206 7.79 -2.89 5.99
CA ARG A 206 8.41 -1.61 6.34
C ARG A 206 7.72 -1.00 7.56
N THR A 207 8.50 -0.28 8.33
CA THR A 207 8.09 0.51 9.50
C THR A 207 8.37 2.00 9.24
N PRO A 208 7.86 2.94 10.02
CA PRO A 208 8.23 4.35 9.88
C PRO A 208 9.76 4.58 9.93
N MET A 209 10.49 3.78 10.70
CA MET A 209 11.95 3.88 10.80
C MET A 209 12.69 3.59 9.49
N ASP A 210 12.10 2.81 8.59
CA ASP A 210 12.66 2.56 7.26
C ASP A 210 12.61 3.78 6.33
N GLY A 211 11.97 4.87 6.76
CA GLY A 211 12.00 6.18 6.13
C GLY A 211 13.18 7.06 6.58
N MET A 212 14.01 6.61 7.52
CA MET A 212 15.17 7.39 7.98
C MET A 212 16.19 7.53 6.86
N ILE A 213 16.59 8.79 6.59
CA ILE A 213 17.51 9.12 5.51
C ILE A 213 18.94 8.81 5.96
N ASP A 214 19.63 8.01 5.17
CA ASP A 214 21.07 7.82 5.23
C ASP A 214 21.74 8.78 4.25
N TRP A 215 22.31 9.86 4.77
CA TRP A 215 23.00 10.88 3.96
C TRP A 215 24.28 10.38 3.29
N GLN A 216 24.85 9.24 3.70
CA GLN A 216 25.99 8.61 3.04
C GLN A 216 25.63 8.01 1.67
N ARG A 217 24.32 7.85 1.39
CA ARG A 217 23.85 7.39 0.09
C ARG A 217 23.90 8.53 -0.94
N PRO A 218 24.03 8.20 -2.25
CA PRO A 218 23.92 9.20 -3.31
C PRO A 218 22.56 9.90 -3.30
N ALA A 219 22.50 11.16 -3.73
CA ALA A 219 21.26 11.95 -3.79
C ALA A 219 20.13 11.26 -4.57
N ALA A 220 20.44 10.49 -5.61
CA ALA A 220 19.46 9.73 -6.38
C ALA A 220 18.75 8.66 -5.53
N ASP A 221 19.49 7.97 -4.63
CA ASP A 221 18.94 6.97 -3.74
C ASP A 221 18.10 7.63 -2.63
N VAL A 222 18.57 8.75 -2.07
CA VAL A 222 17.81 9.53 -1.08
C VAL A 222 16.51 10.06 -1.68
N ALA A 223 16.56 10.64 -2.88
CA ALA A 223 15.36 11.11 -3.58
C ALA A 223 14.37 9.96 -3.87
N ARG A 224 14.88 8.77 -4.18
CA ARG A 224 14.06 7.57 -4.37
C ARG A 224 13.40 7.15 -3.06
N LEU A 225 14.12 7.16 -1.93
CA LEU A 225 13.55 6.89 -0.62
C LEU A 225 12.43 7.89 -0.28
N VAL A 226 12.64 9.18 -0.55
CA VAL A 226 11.62 10.22 -0.35
C VAL A 226 10.35 9.89 -1.14
N ARG A 227 10.47 9.57 -2.42
CA ARG A 227 9.32 9.19 -3.26
C ARG A 227 8.63 7.91 -2.79
N ALA A 228 9.40 6.91 -2.36
CA ALA A 228 8.86 5.61 -1.93
C ALA A 228 8.18 5.67 -0.56
N SER A 229 8.57 6.61 0.29
CA SER A 229 8.05 6.73 1.66
C SER A 229 7.02 7.85 1.83
N GLY A 230 6.77 8.66 0.78
CA GLY A 230 5.78 9.74 0.80
C GLY A 230 4.34 9.24 0.97
N HIS A 231 3.38 10.17 1.02
CA HIS A 231 1.97 9.83 1.23
C HIS A 231 1.48 8.66 0.37
N PRO A 232 0.63 7.77 0.94
CA PRO A 232 0.00 7.80 2.27
C PRO A 232 0.89 7.27 3.42
N TYR A 233 2.15 6.99 3.17
CA TYR A 233 3.09 6.48 4.17
C TYR A 233 3.66 7.61 5.03
N PRO A 234 4.35 7.28 6.16
CA PRO A 234 4.81 8.25 7.16
C PRO A 234 5.83 9.27 6.69
N GLY A 235 6.41 9.12 5.49
CA GLY A 235 7.41 10.02 4.93
C GLY A 235 8.85 9.56 5.17
N ALA A 236 9.78 10.09 4.34
CA ALA A 236 11.20 10.03 4.65
C ALA A 236 11.54 11.11 5.66
N PHE A 237 12.46 10.84 6.57
CA PHE A 237 12.82 11.78 7.62
C PHE A 237 14.31 11.73 7.97
N THR A 238 14.74 12.81 8.57
CA THR A 238 16.06 12.94 9.20
C THR A 238 15.92 13.58 10.58
N ARG A 239 17.02 13.70 11.30
CA ARG A 239 17.06 14.47 12.54
C ARG A 239 17.83 15.77 12.33
N MET A 240 17.45 16.80 13.06
CA MET A 240 18.11 18.07 13.12
C MET A 240 18.01 18.62 14.54
N ASN A 241 19.14 18.73 15.24
CA ASN A 241 19.19 19.16 16.64
C ASN A 241 18.19 18.36 17.54
N GLY A 242 18.14 17.04 17.36
CA GLY A 242 17.27 16.13 18.11
C GLY A 242 15.79 16.13 17.67
N MET A 243 15.36 17.03 16.79
CA MET A 243 13.99 17.07 16.25
C MET A 243 13.91 16.30 14.92
N GLN A 244 12.75 15.71 14.67
CA GLN A 244 12.47 15.04 13.41
C GLN A 244 12.07 16.04 12.34
N LEU A 245 12.75 15.98 11.19
CA LEU A 245 12.47 16.75 9.98
C LEU A 245 12.04 15.78 8.89
N HIS A 246 10.78 15.85 8.45
CA HIS A 246 10.30 15.06 7.31
C HIS A 246 10.64 15.77 6.00
N ILE A 247 11.00 14.98 5.00
CA ILE A 247 11.23 15.45 3.63
C ILE A 247 10.20 14.78 2.73
N TRP A 248 9.34 15.59 2.13
CA TRP A 248 8.22 15.14 1.31
C TRP A 248 8.53 15.20 -0.18
N SER A 249 9.35 16.17 -0.61
CA SER A 249 9.74 16.32 -2.00
C SER A 249 11.22 16.69 -2.09
N ALA A 250 11.96 15.91 -2.88
CA ALA A 250 13.37 16.17 -3.17
C ALA A 250 13.78 15.56 -4.51
N ILE A 251 14.72 16.21 -5.19
CA ILE A 251 15.29 15.74 -6.43
C ILE A 251 16.84 15.81 -6.36
N PRO A 252 17.56 14.98 -7.12
CA PRO A 252 18.99 15.17 -7.29
C PRO A 252 19.27 16.56 -7.86
N GLY A 253 20.17 17.29 -7.21
CA GLY A 253 20.61 18.61 -7.63
C GLY A 253 21.92 18.56 -8.42
N GLU A 254 22.23 19.66 -9.10
CA GLU A 254 23.49 19.83 -9.82
C GLU A 254 24.54 20.56 -8.96
N GLY A 255 25.80 20.41 -9.31
CA GLY A 255 26.89 21.20 -8.74
C GLY A 255 27.45 20.71 -7.40
N GLY A 256 27.14 19.47 -6.99
CA GLY A 256 27.67 18.90 -5.74
C GLY A 256 29.18 19.00 -5.59
N ALA A 257 29.93 18.81 -6.67
CA ALA A 257 31.39 18.95 -6.69
C ALA A 257 31.91 20.38 -6.38
N ARG A 258 31.07 21.40 -6.39
CA ARG A 258 31.40 22.77 -6.03
C ARG A 258 31.38 23.05 -4.53
N HIS A 259 30.85 22.12 -3.75
CA HIS A 259 30.70 22.25 -2.31
C HIS A 259 31.65 21.30 -1.60
N LEU A 260 32.55 21.85 -0.80
CA LEU A 260 33.38 21.08 0.12
C LEU A 260 32.61 20.91 1.43
N ALA A 261 31.84 19.84 1.51
CA ALA A 261 30.95 19.58 2.66
C ALA A 261 30.84 18.09 2.91
N GLN A 262 30.43 17.75 4.12
CA GLN A 262 30.15 16.36 4.51
C GLN A 262 28.71 15.94 4.18
N PRO A 263 28.46 14.65 3.93
CA PRO A 263 27.10 14.15 3.79
C PRO A 263 26.22 14.52 5.00
N GLY A 264 25.02 15.02 4.73
CA GLY A 264 24.09 15.58 5.73
C GLY A 264 24.22 17.08 5.96
N GLN A 265 25.28 17.72 5.44
CA GLN A 265 25.46 19.16 5.64
C GLN A 265 24.63 19.99 4.66
N VAL A 266 23.91 20.98 5.18
CA VAL A 266 23.16 21.95 4.38
C VAL A 266 24.16 22.95 3.74
N VAL A 267 24.22 22.98 2.41
CA VAL A 267 25.23 23.74 1.67
C VAL A 267 24.68 24.95 0.94
N ALA A 268 23.37 25.01 0.72
CA ALA A 268 22.73 26.16 0.09
C ALA A 268 21.26 26.29 0.56
N ARG A 269 20.72 27.50 0.43
CA ARG A 269 19.30 27.81 0.65
C ARG A 269 18.75 28.53 -0.56
N ALA A 270 17.55 28.15 -0.97
CA ALA A 270 16.76 28.84 -1.98
C ALA A 270 15.54 29.50 -1.31
N ALA A 271 14.77 30.29 -2.06
CA ALA A 271 13.55 30.93 -1.53
C ALA A 271 12.51 29.88 -1.12
N ASP A 272 12.47 28.75 -1.80
CA ASP A 272 11.49 27.67 -1.72
C ASP A 272 12.11 26.32 -1.32
N GLY A 273 13.33 26.32 -0.75
CA GLY A 273 13.98 25.06 -0.37
C GLY A 273 15.40 25.21 0.16
N PHE A 274 16.07 24.07 0.24
CA PHE A 274 17.48 24.00 0.65
C PHE A 274 18.19 22.82 -0.02
N HIS A 275 19.52 22.88 -0.03
CA HIS A 275 20.33 21.82 -0.62
C HIS A 275 21.19 21.14 0.45
N VAL A 276 21.24 19.82 0.38
CA VAL A 276 22.00 18.97 1.30
C VAL A 276 23.03 18.16 0.54
N MET A 277 24.26 18.14 1.06
CA MET A 277 25.29 17.26 0.55
C MET A 277 24.96 15.81 0.88
N CYS A 278 25.10 14.94 -0.10
CA CYS A 278 24.91 13.49 0.01
C CYS A 278 26.22 12.76 -0.29
N GLY A 279 26.20 11.45 -0.08
CA GLY A 279 27.32 10.59 -0.42
C GLY A 279 27.77 10.72 -1.88
N GLN A 280 29.01 10.32 -2.14
CA GLN A 280 29.65 10.41 -3.45
C GLN A 280 29.74 11.84 -4.02
N GLY A 281 29.72 12.86 -3.17
CA GLY A 281 29.79 14.26 -3.62
C GLY A 281 28.55 14.71 -4.40
N THR A 282 27.41 14.05 -4.22
CA THR A 282 26.15 14.41 -4.90
C THR A 282 25.32 15.37 -4.05
N LEU A 283 24.40 16.11 -4.67
CA LEU A 283 23.59 17.13 -4.03
C LEU A 283 22.11 16.74 -4.11
N LEU A 284 21.39 16.90 -3.01
CA LEU A 284 19.93 16.78 -2.94
C LEU A 284 19.29 18.14 -2.81
N SER A 285 18.37 18.48 -3.69
CA SER A 285 17.52 19.67 -3.60
C SER A 285 16.21 19.31 -2.96
N VAL A 286 15.93 19.84 -1.77
CA VAL A 286 14.69 19.65 -1.00
C VAL A 286 13.77 20.81 -1.27
N THR A 287 12.52 20.51 -1.68
CA THR A 287 11.51 21.52 -2.03
C THR A 287 10.28 21.47 -1.12
N GLU A 288 10.07 20.35 -0.40
CA GLU A 288 8.96 20.23 0.54
C GLU A 288 9.40 19.46 1.79
N TRP A 289 9.11 20.02 2.95
CA TRP A 289 9.48 19.43 4.25
C TRP A 289 8.47 19.85 5.34
N SER A 290 8.51 19.17 6.48
CA SER A 290 7.78 19.54 7.69
C SER A 290 8.59 19.21 8.95
N GLY A 291 8.21 19.80 10.08
CA GLY A 291 8.94 19.75 11.35
C GLY A 291 9.62 21.07 11.71
N THR A 292 9.79 21.96 10.73
CA THR A 292 10.20 23.36 10.97
C THR A 292 9.52 24.28 9.95
N ASP A 293 9.19 25.53 10.37
CA ASP A 293 8.57 26.52 9.49
C ASP A 293 9.57 27.16 8.50
N LYS A 294 10.84 27.09 8.80
CA LYS A 294 11.91 27.71 8.00
C LYS A 294 12.90 26.64 7.54
N PRO A 295 13.49 26.78 6.33
CA PRO A 295 14.53 25.88 5.89
C PRO A 295 15.72 25.90 6.85
N PRO A 296 16.38 24.74 7.06
CA PRO A 296 17.57 24.63 7.91
C PRO A 296 18.62 25.71 7.60
N ARG A 297 19.36 26.12 8.60
CA ARG A 297 20.45 27.11 8.41
C ARG A 297 21.59 26.48 7.59
N LEU A 298 22.38 27.34 6.90
CA LEU A 298 23.61 26.90 6.25
C LEU A 298 24.54 26.22 7.26
N HIS A 299 25.21 25.18 6.81
CA HIS A 299 26.17 24.38 7.56
C HIS A 299 25.62 23.55 8.71
N VAL A 300 24.30 23.56 8.95
CA VAL A 300 23.68 22.62 9.89
C VAL A 300 23.89 21.21 9.37
N MET A 301 24.21 20.29 10.27
CA MET A 301 24.29 18.86 10.00
C MET A 301 22.90 18.24 10.22
N LEU A 302 22.46 17.44 9.27
CA LEU A 302 21.27 16.62 9.35
C LEU A 302 21.70 15.15 9.62
N GLY A 303 20.92 14.43 10.40
CA GLY A 303 21.20 13.03 10.73
C GLY A 303 21.74 12.81 12.15
N ASP A 304 21.76 13.86 12.98
CA ASP A 304 22.24 13.80 14.37
C ASP A 304 21.24 13.11 15.33
#